data_616c68831d42b6033e3fe187e1560f82
#
_entry.id   616c68831d42b6033e3fe187e1560f82
#
_cell.length_a   1.000
_cell.length_b   1.000
_cell.length_c   1.000
_cell.angle_alpha   90.00
_cell.angle_beta   90.00
_cell.angle_gamma   90.00
#
_symmetry.space_group_name_H-M   'P 1'
#
loop_
_entity.id
_entity.type
_entity.pdbx_description
1 polymer ?
#
loop_
_entity_poly.entity_id
_entity_poly.type
_entity_poly.pdbx_seq_one_letter_code
_entity_poly.pdbx_strand_id
1 'polypeptide(L)'
;MDKLGALGIFVQAAEGGSFVAASKRLGLSSSAVGKAIARLEQEMGVRLFHRSTRSMTLTEEGSFFLDTCRRILSELDVAQAQLSRSRSKPHGLLRVSFPLTGVLLMPAISAFMKAYPEITLDLDFTDRLVDVIEEGFDAVVRTGEMRDTRLMSRKLGSFRHRIVASPGYLQREGVPLAPEDLQRHRCMHHRYANSGKLEPWPLARDGKVLHVTLPTTTVASTLEPLIHLAENGLGITCLPHFAVAQHINEGKLVSILDGFTAEAGIFRVLWPTSRYLSPKIRVFVDFMADNLFTVERGKQVGLRE
;
A
#
# COMPACT_ATOMS: atom_id res chain seq x y z
N MET A 1 -27.58 -23.12 14.54
CA MET A 1 -26.99 -21.85 14.06
C MET A 1 -26.69 -22.09 12.60
N ASP A 2 -27.06 -21.15 11.73
CA ASP A 2 -26.77 -21.21 10.30
C ASP A 2 -25.25 -21.22 10.08
N LYS A 3 -24.77 -21.97 9.07
CA LYS A 3 -23.33 -22.05 8.77
C LYS A 3 -22.72 -20.66 8.49
N LEU A 4 -23.43 -19.79 7.79
CA LEU A 4 -22.97 -18.43 7.52
C LEU A 4 -22.82 -17.60 8.80
N GLY A 5 -23.74 -17.74 9.76
CA GLY A 5 -23.62 -17.08 11.06
C GLY A 5 -22.42 -17.57 11.86
N ALA A 6 -22.08 -18.87 11.75
CA ALA A 6 -20.89 -19.42 12.41
C ALA A 6 -19.59 -18.87 11.80
N LEU A 7 -19.53 -18.68 10.47
CA LEU A 7 -18.39 -18.03 9.80
C LEU A 7 -18.21 -16.58 10.27
N GLY A 8 -19.30 -15.82 10.37
CA GLY A 8 -19.25 -14.43 10.88
C GLY A 8 -18.73 -14.35 12.31
N ILE A 9 -19.18 -15.27 13.20
CA ILE A 9 -18.70 -15.37 14.58
C ILE A 9 -17.20 -15.69 14.61
N PHE A 10 -16.73 -16.61 13.77
CA PHE A 10 -15.33 -16.98 13.68
C PHE A 10 -14.47 -15.78 13.25
N VAL A 11 -14.86 -15.07 12.18
CA VAL A 11 -14.14 -13.88 11.70
C VAL A 11 -14.06 -12.81 12.80
N GLN A 12 -15.17 -12.50 13.48
CA GLN A 12 -15.18 -11.51 14.56
C GLN A 12 -14.34 -11.94 15.78
N ALA A 13 -14.26 -13.23 16.06
CA ALA A 13 -13.40 -13.75 17.12
C ALA A 13 -11.91 -13.66 16.76
N ALA A 14 -11.56 -13.98 15.51
CA ALA A 14 -10.20 -13.89 15.00
C ALA A 14 -9.69 -12.44 14.98
N GLU A 15 -10.50 -11.51 14.45
CA GLU A 15 -10.15 -10.09 14.35
C GLU A 15 -10.17 -9.38 15.72
N GLY A 16 -11.03 -9.80 16.62
CA GLY A 16 -11.12 -9.26 17.98
C GLY A 16 -10.05 -9.78 18.94
N GLY A 17 -9.30 -10.81 18.56
CA GLY A 17 -8.29 -11.46 19.41
C GLY A 17 -8.84 -12.08 20.71
N SER A 18 -10.16 -12.04 20.91
CA SER A 18 -10.81 -12.65 22.08
C SER A 18 -12.30 -12.90 21.84
N PHE A 19 -12.85 -13.94 22.51
CA PHE A 19 -14.30 -14.21 22.49
C PHE A 19 -15.12 -13.12 23.18
N VAL A 20 -14.53 -12.40 24.13
CA VAL A 20 -15.19 -11.27 24.81
C VAL A 20 -15.33 -10.08 23.86
N ALA A 21 -14.31 -9.77 23.08
CA ALA A 21 -14.40 -8.70 22.07
C ALA A 21 -15.44 -9.03 21.00
N ALA A 22 -15.41 -10.26 20.48
CA ALA A 22 -16.39 -10.73 19.50
C ALA A 22 -17.83 -10.71 20.06
N SER A 23 -18.02 -11.13 21.30
CA SER A 23 -19.33 -11.16 21.94
C SER A 23 -19.96 -9.77 22.03
N LYS A 24 -19.18 -8.75 22.39
CA LYS A 24 -19.64 -7.35 22.43
C LYS A 24 -20.05 -6.82 21.06
N ARG A 25 -19.28 -7.12 20.01
CA ARG A 25 -19.58 -6.68 18.64
C ARG A 25 -20.83 -7.33 18.06
N LEU A 26 -21.04 -8.61 18.41
CA LEU A 26 -22.14 -9.43 17.86
C LEU A 26 -23.42 -9.40 18.71
N GLY A 27 -23.41 -8.77 19.89
CA GLY A 27 -24.54 -8.80 20.81
C GLY A 27 -24.82 -10.20 21.38
N LEU A 28 -23.79 -11.06 21.46
CA LEU A 28 -23.87 -12.42 21.96
C LEU A 28 -23.17 -12.56 23.33
N SER A 29 -23.41 -13.66 24.05
CA SER A 29 -22.58 -13.98 25.21
C SER A 29 -21.24 -14.60 24.77
N SER A 30 -20.17 -14.39 25.56
CA SER A 30 -18.86 -15.02 25.30
C SER A 30 -18.94 -16.55 25.28
N SER A 31 -19.84 -17.15 26.09
CA SER A 31 -20.10 -18.57 26.07
C SER A 31 -20.75 -19.04 24.76
N ALA A 32 -21.67 -18.24 24.19
CA ALA A 32 -22.30 -18.55 22.91
C ALA A 32 -21.26 -18.48 21.77
N VAL A 33 -20.38 -17.46 21.76
CA VAL A 33 -19.26 -17.37 20.82
C VAL A 33 -18.35 -18.60 20.95
N GLY A 34 -17.92 -18.94 22.17
CA GLY A 34 -17.05 -20.09 22.41
C GLY A 34 -17.65 -21.42 21.95
N LYS A 35 -18.98 -21.64 22.21
CA LYS A 35 -19.71 -22.83 21.74
C LYS A 35 -19.81 -22.87 20.21
N ALA A 36 -20.05 -21.75 19.56
CA ALA A 36 -20.12 -21.68 18.10
C ALA A 36 -18.78 -22.06 17.45
N ILE A 37 -17.67 -21.53 18.00
CA ILE A 37 -16.33 -21.86 17.52
C ILE A 37 -16.00 -23.34 17.77
N ALA A 38 -16.29 -23.86 18.99
CA ALA A 38 -16.03 -25.26 19.31
C ALA A 38 -16.78 -26.22 18.35
N ARG A 39 -18.03 -25.89 18.04
CA ARG A 39 -18.82 -26.66 17.06
C ARG A 39 -18.23 -26.59 15.68
N LEU A 40 -17.78 -25.41 15.23
CA LEU A 40 -17.14 -25.22 13.92
C LEU A 40 -15.86 -26.05 13.84
N GLU A 41 -14.98 -26.01 14.86
CA GLU A 41 -13.77 -26.81 14.95
C GLU A 41 -14.09 -28.33 14.92
N GLN A 42 -15.16 -28.75 15.60
CA GLN A 42 -15.61 -30.13 15.62
C GLN A 42 -16.13 -30.58 14.23
N GLU A 43 -16.92 -29.75 13.55
CA GLU A 43 -17.45 -30.04 12.22
C GLU A 43 -16.33 -30.15 11.17
N MET A 44 -15.25 -29.37 11.34
CA MET A 44 -14.10 -29.36 10.42
C MET A 44 -13.01 -30.37 10.81
N GLY A 45 -13.04 -30.90 12.02
CA GLY A 45 -12.04 -31.85 12.53
C GLY A 45 -10.66 -31.22 12.83
N VAL A 46 -10.58 -29.89 12.87
CA VAL A 46 -9.33 -29.17 13.11
C VAL A 46 -9.51 -28.06 14.15
N ARG A 47 -8.44 -27.71 14.84
CA ARG A 47 -8.43 -26.55 15.72
C ARG A 47 -8.13 -25.29 14.90
N LEU A 48 -8.92 -24.24 15.13
CA LEU A 48 -8.75 -22.93 14.47
C LEU A 48 -8.05 -21.93 15.39
N PHE A 49 -8.07 -22.17 16.69
CA PHE A 49 -7.41 -21.33 17.69
C PHE A 49 -6.50 -22.12 18.62
N HIS A 50 -5.32 -21.59 18.88
CA HIS A 50 -4.54 -21.91 20.06
C HIS A 50 -5.16 -21.19 21.25
N ARG A 51 -5.57 -21.94 22.27
CA ARG A 51 -6.18 -21.39 23.49
C ARG A 51 -5.20 -21.50 24.65
N SER A 52 -4.76 -20.36 25.16
CA SER A 52 -4.10 -20.31 26.46
C SER A 52 -4.92 -19.45 27.42
N THR A 53 -4.63 -19.54 28.71
CA THR A 53 -5.30 -18.69 29.73
C THR A 53 -5.01 -17.21 29.58
N ARG A 54 -4.00 -16.83 28.75
CA ARG A 54 -3.53 -15.45 28.58
C ARG A 54 -3.69 -14.90 27.18
N SER A 55 -3.84 -15.76 26.15
CA SER A 55 -3.91 -15.33 24.75
C SER A 55 -4.71 -16.31 23.90
N MET A 56 -5.35 -15.78 22.89
CA MET A 56 -6.00 -16.54 21.82
C MET A 56 -5.36 -16.13 20.50
N THR A 57 -4.73 -17.08 19.81
CA THR A 57 -4.09 -16.89 18.52
C THR A 57 -4.61 -17.92 17.53
N LEU A 58 -4.60 -17.59 16.25
CA LEU A 58 -4.98 -18.51 15.18
C LEU A 58 -3.94 -19.63 15.05
N THR A 59 -4.40 -20.83 14.69
CA THR A 59 -3.56 -21.90 14.15
C THR A 59 -3.26 -21.58 12.66
N GLU A 60 -2.40 -22.37 12.02
CA GLU A 60 -2.16 -22.26 10.58
C GLU A 60 -3.45 -22.52 9.79
N GLU A 61 -4.20 -23.57 10.18
CA GLU A 61 -5.53 -23.88 9.62
C GLU A 61 -6.53 -22.74 9.91
N GLY A 62 -6.46 -22.14 11.09
CA GLY A 62 -7.30 -21.00 11.47
C GLY A 62 -7.01 -19.77 10.61
N SER A 63 -5.75 -19.49 10.31
CA SER A 63 -5.36 -18.38 9.43
C SER A 63 -5.86 -18.61 8.01
N PHE A 64 -5.62 -19.77 7.44
CA PHE A 64 -6.14 -20.16 6.13
C PHE A 64 -7.67 -20.06 6.05
N PHE A 65 -8.34 -20.56 7.09
CA PHE A 65 -9.79 -20.54 7.16
C PHE A 65 -10.35 -19.11 7.32
N LEU A 66 -9.66 -18.23 8.02
CA LEU A 66 -10.05 -16.83 8.17
C LEU A 66 -10.12 -16.13 6.82
N ASP A 67 -9.09 -16.29 5.99
CA ASP A 67 -9.04 -15.66 4.67
C ASP A 67 -10.14 -16.22 3.74
N THR A 68 -10.42 -17.53 3.85
CA THR A 68 -11.54 -18.17 3.14
C THR A 68 -12.89 -17.62 3.60
N CYS A 69 -13.11 -17.48 4.91
CA CYS A 69 -14.35 -16.93 5.46
C CYS A 69 -14.58 -15.48 5.05
N ARG A 70 -13.55 -14.65 5.07
CA ARG A 70 -13.61 -13.26 4.61
C ARG A 70 -14.08 -13.17 3.17
N ARG A 71 -13.51 -14.01 2.29
CA ARG A 71 -13.90 -14.07 0.88
C ARG A 71 -15.38 -14.46 0.71
N ILE A 72 -15.83 -15.51 1.39
CA ILE A 72 -17.23 -15.97 1.33
C ILE A 72 -18.19 -14.86 1.81
N LEU A 73 -17.88 -14.21 2.93
CA LEU A 73 -18.73 -13.15 3.46
C LEU A 73 -18.74 -11.93 2.53
N SER A 74 -17.61 -11.58 1.93
CA SER A 74 -17.53 -10.50 0.93
C SER A 74 -18.37 -10.81 -0.33
N GLU A 75 -18.36 -12.05 -0.80
CA GLU A 75 -19.20 -12.47 -1.94
C GLU A 75 -20.70 -12.43 -1.59
N LEU A 76 -21.06 -12.79 -0.35
CA LEU A 76 -22.43 -12.68 0.13
C LEU A 76 -22.89 -11.22 0.19
N ASP A 77 -22.06 -10.31 0.73
CA ASP A 77 -22.33 -8.87 0.79
C ASP A 77 -22.56 -8.30 -0.62
N VAL A 78 -21.76 -8.76 -1.59
CA VAL A 78 -21.93 -8.40 -3.02
C VAL A 78 -23.28 -8.88 -3.55
N ALA A 79 -23.66 -10.13 -3.28
CA ALA A 79 -24.94 -10.69 -3.74
C ALA A 79 -26.13 -9.96 -3.11
N GLN A 80 -26.05 -9.65 -1.82
CA GLN A 80 -27.09 -8.87 -1.12
C GLN A 80 -27.22 -7.44 -1.65
N ALA A 81 -26.08 -6.78 -1.91
CA ALA A 81 -26.08 -5.43 -2.50
C ALA A 81 -26.71 -5.40 -3.90
N GLN A 82 -26.62 -6.49 -4.67
CA GLN A 82 -27.27 -6.61 -5.97
C GLN A 82 -28.79 -6.77 -5.86
N LEU A 83 -29.24 -7.58 -4.91
CA LEU A 83 -30.66 -7.79 -4.67
C LEU A 83 -31.35 -6.53 -4.13
N SER A 84 -30.60 -5.78 -3.32
CA SER A 84 -31.03 -4.49 -2.79
C SER A 84 -30.81 -3.39 -3.82
N ARG A 85 -31.49 -3.39 -4.93
CA ARG A 85 -31.39 -2.44 -6.07
C ARG A 85 -31.41 -0.95 -5.70
N SER A 86 -30.99 -0.53 -4.51
CA SER A 86 -30.84 0.88 -4.11
C SER A 86 -30.34 1.03 -2.67
N ARG A 87 -29.32 1.86 -2.45
CA ARG A 87 -29.11 2.66 -1.23
C ARG A 87 -28.37 2.06 -0.04
N SER A 88 -27.78 0.88 -0.06
CA SER A 88 -26.86 0.57 1.03
C SER A 88 -25.58 1.40 0.86
N LYS A 89 -25.32 2.29 1.78
CA LYS A 89 -24.04 3.00 1.85
C LYS A 89 -22.92 1.94 1.94
N PRO A 90 -21.78 2.17 1.25
CA PRO A 90 -20.65 1.27 1.36
C PRO A 90 -20.20 1.15 2.81
N HIS A 91 -20.11 -0.06 3.34
CA HIS A 91 -19.77 -0.34 4.74
C HIS A 91 -18.93 -1.61 4.89
N GLY A 92 -18.40 -1.84 6.11
CA GLY A 92 -17.68 -3.05 6.48
C GLY A 92 -16.17 -2.90 6.39
N LEU A 93 -15.43 -4.00 6.62
CA LEU A 93 -13.98 -4.02 6.62
C LEU A 93 -13.45 -4.02 5.18
N LEU A 94 -12.52 -3.12 4.90
CA LEU A 94 -11.77 -3.03 3.64
C LEU A 94 -10.28 -3.19 3.96
N ARG A 95 -9.70 -4.31 3.54
CA ARG A 95 -8.31 -4.65 3.79
C ARG A 95 -7.46 -4.32 2.57
N VAL A 96 -6.52 -3.40 2.74
CA VAL A 96 -5.72 -2.89 1.61
C VAL A 96 -4.23 -2.91 1.95
N SER A 97 -3.42 -3.46 1.03
CA SER A 97 -1.97 -3.38 1.13
C SER A 97 -1.42 -2.26 0.24
N PHE A 98 -0.49 -1.47 0.80
CA PHE A 98 0.15 -0.32 0.19
C PHE A 98 1.67 -0.46 0.18
N PRO A 99 2.38 0.21 -0.75
CA PRO A 99 3.82 0.34 -0.66
C PRO A 99 4.20 1.29 0.50
N LEU A 100 5.46 1.19 0.95
CA LEU A 100 6.02 2.03 2.02
C LEU A 100 6.21 3.50 1.58
N THR A 101 5.14 4.14 1.10
CA THR A 101 5.12 5.53 0.61
C THR A 101 4.00 6.34 1.29
N GLY A 102 3.97 6.27 2.63
CA GLY A 102 2.91 6.89 3.43
C GLY A 102 2.72 8.39 3.15
N VAL A 103 3.78 9.13 2.88
CA VAL A 103 3.71 10.58 2.59
C VAL A 103 2.78 10.91 1.42
N LEU A 104 2.72 10.06 0.38
CA LEU A 104 1.81 10.22 -0.75
C LEU A 104 0.40 9.74 -0.43
N LEU A 105 0.29 8.61 0.28
CA LEU A 105 -0.97 7.87 0.44
C LEU A 105 -1.85 8.40 1.57
N MET A 106 -1.25 8.81 2.69
CA MET A 106 -2.00 9.18 3.90
C MET A 106 -2.98 10.35 3.73
N PRO A 107 -2.70 11.40 2.95
CA PRO A 107 -3.68 12.45 2.69
C PRO A 107 -4.96 11.92 2.01
N ALA A 108 -4.82 11.07 0.99
CA ALA A 108 -5.94 10.47 0.28
C ALA A 108 -6.70 9.46 1.16
N ILE A 109 -5.99 8.63 1.94
CA ILE A 109 -6.58 7.69 2.89
C ILE A 109 -7.40 8.44 3.95
N SER A 110 -6.84 9.50 4.52
CA SER A 110 -7.53 10.32 5.53
C SER A 110 -8.79 10.97 4.98
N ALA A 111 -8.75 11.45 3.74
CA ALA A 111 -9.90 12.01 3.06
C ALA A 111 -10.96 10.92 2.75
N PHE A 112 -10.54 9.73 2.36
CA PHE A 112 -11.42 8.59 2.14
C PHE A 112 -12.18 8.19 3.42
N MET A 113 -11.47 8.09 4.55
CA MET A 113 -12.10 7.76 5.84
C MET A 113 -13.16 8.78 6.27
N LYS A 114 -12.92 10.07 5.97
CA LYS A 114 -13.92 11.12 6.23
C LYS A 114 -15.14 11.01 5.31
N ALA A 115 -14.94 10.62 4.05
CA ALA A 115 -16.02 10.48 3.07
C ALA A 115 -16.86 9.20 3.28
N TYR A 116 -16.24 8.14 3.80
CA TYR A 116 -16.87 6.83 4.00
C TYR A 116 -16.70 6.30 5.44
N PRO A 117 -17.31 6.93 6.44
CA PRO A 117 -17.09 6.60 7.86
C PRO A 117 -17.61 5.21 8.26
N GLU A 118 -18.47 4.59 7.45
CA GLU A 118 -19.01 3.25 7.69
C GLU A 118 -18.05 2.13 7.17
N ILE A 119 -16.96 2.51 6.47
CA ILE A 119 -15.91 1.58 6.04
C ILE A 119 -14.79 1.59 7.09
N THR A 120 -14.52 0.43 7.66
CA THR A 120 -13.35 0.21 8.52
C THR A 120 -12.16 -0.18 7.64
N LEU A 121 -11.04 0.52 7.75
CA LEU A 121 -9.82 0.19 7.00
C LEU A 121 -8.88 -0.69 7.82
N ASP A 122 -8.38 -1.76 7.20
CA ASP A 122 -7.21 -2.54 7.64
C ASP A 122 -6.08 -2.26 6.64
N LEU A 123 -5.06 -1.52 7.09
CA LEU A 123 -4.00 -0.99 6.24
C LEU A 123 -2.69 -1.75 6.49
N ASP A 124 -2.20 -2.43 5.48
CA ASP A 124 -0.90 -3.09 5.48
C ASP A 124 0.08 -2.29 4.60
N PHE A 125 1.19 -1.81 5.19
CA PHE A 125 2.24 -1.11 4.46
C PHE A 125 3.45 -2.01 4.29
N THR A 126 3.69 -2.44 3.06
CA THR A 126 4.82 -3.33 2.73
C THR A 126 5.23 -3.21 1.27
N ASP A 127 6.53 -3.32 1.00
CA ASP A 127 7.07 -3.39 -0.36
C ASP A 127 7.27 -4.84 -0.84
N ARG A 128 6.95 -5.85 -0.03
CA ARG A 128 6.94 -7.23 -0.50
C ARG A 128 5.81 -7.48 -1.51
N LEU A 129 6.01 -8.44 -2.39
CA LEU A 129 4.91 -8.97 -3.20
C LEU A 129 3.95 -9.73 -2.28
N VAL A 130 2.67 -9.37 -2.35
CA VAL A 130 1.59 -10.06 -1.65
C VAL A 130 0.75 -10.82 -2.66
N ASP A 131 0.31 -12.03 -2.33
CA ASP A 131 -0.77 -12.67 -3.08
C ASP A 131 -2.10 -12.10 -2.58
N VAL A 132 -2.74 -11.27 -3.42
CA VAL A 132 -3.96 -10.54 -3.06
C VAL A 132 -5.07 -11.47 -2.62
N ILE A 133 -5.18 -12.62 -3.30
CA ILE A 133 -6.26 -13.60 -3.09
C ILE A 133 -5.95 -14.47 -1.88
N GLU A 134 -4.74 -15.03 -1.81
CA GLU A 134 -4.36 -15.96 -0.75
C GLU A 134 -4.21 -15.26 0.60
N GLU A 135 -3.73 -14.02 0.62
CA GLU A 135 -3.57 -13.23 1.85
C GLU A 135 -4.85 -12.45 2.22
N GLY A 136 -5.94 -12.59 1.46
CA GLY A 136 -7.25 -12.04 1.78
C GLY A 136 -7.32 -10.50 1.71
N PHE A 137 -6.53 -9.86 0.86
CA PHE A 137 -6.67 -8.43 0.60
C PHE A 137 -7.86 -8.14 -0.33
N ASP A 138 -8.65 -7.13 -0.01
CA ASP A 138 -9.72 -6.63 -0.89
C ASP A 138 -9.11 -5.86 -2.08
N ALA A 139 -8.01 -5.14 -1.86
CA ALA A 139 -7.26 -4.41 -2.88
C ALA A 139 -5.80 -4.24 -2.48
N VAL A 140 -4.93 -4.00 -3.47
CA VAL A 140 -3.54 -3.61 -3.25
C VAL A 140 -3.18 -2.42 -4.13
N VAL A 141 -2.38 -1.50 -3.60
CA VAL A 141 -1.81 -0.40 -4.36
C VAL A 141 -0.33 -0.71 -4.58
N ARG A 142 0.12 -0.66 -5.83
CA ARG A 142 1.52 -0.97 -6.19
C ARG A 142 1.99 -0.07 -7.32
N THR A 143 3.31 0.03 -7.45
CA THR A 143 3.99 0.65 -8.60
C THR A 143 4.41 -0.40 -9.61
N GLY A 144 4.48 -0.01 -10.89
CA GLY A 144 4.96 -0.87 -11.97
C GLY A 144 3.85 -1.64 -12.69
N GLU A 145 4.27 -2.59 -13.51
CA GLU A 145 3.39 -3.48 -14.24
C GLU A 145 3.15 -4.77 -13.45
N MET A 146 1.88 -5.14 -13.32
CA MET A 146 1.47 -6.41 -12.73
C MET A 146 0.99 -7.34 -13.83
N ARG A 147 1.46 -8.58 -13.80
CA ARG A 147 1.15 -9.60 -14.81
C ARG A 147 0.16 -10.67 -14.33
N ASP A 148 -0.40 -10.52 -13.13
CA ASP A 148 -1.36 -11.48 -12.61
C ASP A 148 -2.73 -11.29 -13.28
N THR A 149 -3.11 -12.25 -14.12
CA THR A 149 -4.38 -12.24 -14.87
C THR A 149 -5.62 -12.47 -13.99
N ARG A 150 -5.43 -12.88 -12.73
CA ARG A 150 -6.52 -13.04 -11.74
C ARG A 150 -6.97 -11.70 -11.17
N LEU A 151 -6.25 -10.62 -11.45
CA LEU A 151 -6.50 -9.29 -10.89
C LEU A 151 -7.00 -8.31 -11.96
N MET A 152 -7.94 -7.49 -11.56
CA MET A 152 -8.28 -6.26 -12.26
C MET A 152 -7.36 -5.14 -11.81
N SER A 153 -7.11 -4.16 -12.67
CA SER A 153 -6.28 -3.02 -12.31
C SER A 153 -6.83 -1.70 -12.82
N ARG A 154 -6.61 -0.63 -12.04
CA ARG A 154 -6.86 0.76 -12.46
C ARG A 154 -5.64 1.63 -12.19
N LYS A 155 -5.25 2.44 -13.16
CA LYS A 155 -4.20 3.44 -13.00
C LYS A 155 -4.70 4.53 -12.05
N LEU A 156 -3.89 4.85 -11.02
CA LEU A 156 -4.14 5.93 -10.07
C LEU A 156 -3.42 7.22 -10.48
N GLY A 157 -2.25 7.10 -11.11
CA GLY A 157 -1.44 8.20 -11.58
C GLY A 157 -0.02 7.79 -11.89
N SER A 158 0.78 8.73 -12.35
CA SER A 158 2.21 8.54 -12.63
C SER A 158 3.03 9.53 -11.80
N PHE A 159 4.28 9.18 -11.55
CA PHE A 159 5.24 10.01 -10.84
C PHE A 159 6.58 10.05 -11.57
N ARG A 160 7.39 11.05 -11.23
CA ARG A 160 8.77 11.19 -11.73
C ARG A 160 9.75 11.08 -10.57
N HIS A 161 10.95 10.64 -10.86
CA HIS A 161 12.05 10.74 -9.92
C HIS A 161 12.71 12.11 -9.99
N ARG A 162 13.36 12.50 -8.88
CA ARG A 162 14.27 13.64 -8.80
C ARG A 162 15.62 13.14 -8.31
N ILE A 163 16.67 13.66 -8.91
CA ILE A 163 18.02 13.47 -8.42
C ILE A 163 18.29 14.62 -7.47
N VAL A 164 18.60 14.31 -6.20
CA VAL A 164 18.68 15.31 -5.14
C VAL A 164 19.95 15.18 -4.32
N ALA A 165 20.43 16.32 -3.83
CA ALA A 165 21.51 16.42 -2.87
C ALA A 165 21.28 17.65 -1.97
N SER A 166 21.96 17.75 -0.83
CA SER A 166 21.93 18.98 -0.04
C SER A 166 22.78 20.07 -0.67
N PRO A 167 22.43 21.37 -0.44
CA PRO A 167 23.25 22.49 -0.91
C PRO A 167 24.70 22.41 -0.44
N GLY A 168 24.93 22.00 0.82
CA GLY A 168 26.27 21.87 1.38
C GLY A 168 27.11 20.78 0.71
N TYR A 169 26.49 19.67 0.27
CA TYR A 169 27.19 18.65 -0.52
C TYR A 169 27.61 19.23 -1.86
N LEU A 170 26.70 19.88 -2.57
CA LEU A 170 26.96 20.44 -3.91
C LEU A 170 28.00 21.56 -3.87
N GLN A 171 28.04 22.36 -2.79
CA GLN A 171 29.06 23.37 -2.60
C GLN A 171 30.46 22.78 -2.43
N ARG A 172 30.56 21.64 -1.74
CA ARG A 172 31.84 20.99 -1.44
C ARG A 172 32.36 20.14 -2.61
N GLU A 173 31.46 19.36 -3.24
CA GLU A 173 31.82 18.34 -4.23
C GLU A 173 31.58 18.79 -5.70
N GLY A 174 30.95 19.96 -5.87
CA GLY A 174 30.53 20.48 -7.18
C GLY A 174 29.12 20.03 -7.57
N VAL A 175 28.55 20.71 -8.57
CA VAL A 175 27.22 20.39 -9.13
C VAL A 175 27.42 19.59 -10.41
N PRO A 176 26.91 18.35 -10.51
CA PRO A 176 26.96 17.59 -11.77
C PRO A 176 26.07 18.28 -12.82
N LEU A 177 26.61 18.53 -14.01
CA LEU A 177 25.94 19.18 -15.13
C LEU A 177 25.40 18.18 -16.15
N ALA A 178 25.96 16.96 -16.16
CA ALA A 178 25.55 15.87 -17.04
C ALA A 178 25.48 14.55 -16.23
N PRO A 179 24.68 13.56 -16.69
CA PRO A 179 24.58 12.26 -16.01
C PRO A 179 25.91 11.56 -15.81
N GLU A 180 26.84 11.74 -16.71
CA GLU A 180 28.19 11.17 -16.67
C GLU A 180 29.02 11.71 -15.48
N ASP A 181 28.77 12.94 -15.04
CA ASP A 181 29.46 13.55 -13.90
C ASP A 181 29.17 12.83 -12.59
N LEU A 182 27.99 12.16 -12.50
CA LEU A 182 27.60 11.36 -11.34
C LEU A 182 28.63 10.26 -10.99
N GLN A 183 29.45 9.83 -11.95
CA GLN A 183 30.52 8.85 -11.72
C GLN A 183 31.58 9.33 -10.72
N ARG A 184 31.69 10.64 -10.50
CA ARG A 184 32.64 11.28 -9.56
C ARG A 184 31.99 11.61 -8.23
N HIS A 185 30.68 11.35 -8.08
CA HIS A 185 29.92 11.68 -6.89
C HIS A 185 29.58 10.42 -6.06
N ARG A 186 29.23 10.63 -4.82
CA ARG A 186 28.73 9.60 -3.90
C ARG A 186 27.27 9.35 -4.23
N CYS A 187 26.94 8.24 -4.89
CA CYS A 187 25.58 7.87 -5.25
C CYS A 187 25.01 6.87 -4.25
N MET A 188 23.82 7.18 -3.74
CA MET A 188 23.09 6.37 -2.75
C MET A 188 21.85 5.78 -3.40
N HIS A 189 21.68 4.46 -3.32
CA HIS A 189 20.70 3.73 -4.13
C HIS A 189 19.59 3.13 -3.28
N HIS A 190 18.40 3.20 -3.81
CA HIS A 190 17.29 2.39 -3.33
C HIS A 190 17.41 0.96 -3.87
N ARG A 191 17.02 -0.02 -3.05
CA ARG A 191 17.00 -1.44 -3.39
C ARG A 191 15.60 -1.99 -3.23
N TYR A 192 15.07 -2.59 -4.28
CA TYR A 192 13.77 -3.23 -4.26
C TYR A 192 13.75 -4.39 -3.24
N ALA A 193 12.79 -4.37 -2.31
CA ALA A 193 12.63 -5.39 -1.28
C ALA A 193 12.41 -6.79 -1.88
N ASN A 194 11.66 -6.89 -2.99
CA ASN A 194 11.27 -8.15 -3.59
C ASN A 194 12.41 -8.85 -4.35
N SER A 195 13.24 -8.09 -5.07
CA SER A 195 14.27 -8.66 -5.95
C SER A 195 15.68 -8.52 -5.40
N GLY A 196 15.88 -7.70 -4.37
CA GLY A 196 17.19 -7.32 -3.86
C GLY A 196 18.04 -6.50 -4.85
N LYS A 197 17.50 -6.18 -6.04
CA LYS A 197 18.19 -5.38 -7.06
C LYS A 197 18.13 -3.90 -6.75
N LEU A 198 19.18 -3.17 -7.14
CA LEU A 198 19.17 -1.72 -7.07
C LEU A 198 18.12 -1.17 -8.04
N GLU A 199 17.40 -0.15 -7.59
CA GLU A 199 16.50 0.60 -8.46
C GLU A 199 17.34 1.41 -9.47
N PRO A 200 17.15 1.19 -10.79
CA PRO A 200 17.90 1.94 -11.78
C PRO A 200 17.44 3.40 -11.76
N TRP A 201 18.38 4.33 -11.82
CA TRP A 201 18.03 5.73 -11.99
C TRP A 201 17.52 5.94 -13.43
N PRO A 202 16.34 6.55 -13.61
CA PRO A 202 15.69 6.68 -14.92
C PRO A 202 16.34 7.81 -15.73
N LEU A 203 17.64 7.68 -15.98
CA LEU A 203 18.41 8.69 -16.74
C LEU A 203 18.06 8.64 -18.23
N ALA A 204 17.82 9.79 -18.80
CA ALA A 204 17.53 9.93 -20.23
C ALA A 204 18.09 11.24 -20.78
N ARG A 205 18.43 11.25 -22.09
CA ARG A 205 18.80 12.44 -22.85
C ARG A 205 18.07 12.40 -24.19
N ASP A 206 17.37 13.46 -24.55
CA ASP A 206 16.60 13.56 -25.79
C ASP A 206 15.62 12.40 -25.99
N GLY A 207 14.97 11.98 -24.90
CA GLY A 207 14.01 10.86 -24.90
C GLY A 207 14.63 9.47 -24.99
N LYS A 208 15.95 9.35 -25.04
CA LYS A 208 16.67 8.06 -25.07
C LYS A 208 17.21 7.73 -23.69
N VAL A 209 16.96 6.49 -23.24
CA VAL A 209 17.48 5.98 -21.97
C VAL A 209 19.00 5.97 -21.99
N LEU A 210 19.61 6.50 -20.93
CA LEU A 210 21.06 6.48 -20.73
C LEU A 210 21.44 5.36 -19.74
N HIS A 211 22.44 4.60 -20.11
CA HIS A 211 23.04 3.59 -19.22
C HIS A 211 24.37 4.13 -18.68
N VAL A 212 24.30 4.74 -17.49
CA VAL A 212 25.49 5.23 -16.79
C VAL A 212 25.77 4.30 -15.61
N THR A 213 26.98 3.77 -15.52
CA THR A 213 27.40 3.00 -14.35
C THR A 213 27.68 3.97 -13.21
N LEU A 214 26.82 3.97 -12.20
CA LEU A 214 26.92 4.86 -11.05
C LEU A 214 27.69 4.19 -9.89
N PRO A 215 28.52 4.95 -9.16
CA PRO A 215 29.10 4.47 -7.93
C PRO A 215 28.02 4.07 -6.92
N THR A 216 28.30 3.06 -6.11
CA THR A 216 27.40 2.64 -5.03
C THR A 216 28.09 2.90 -3.70
N THR A 217 27.70 3.98 -3.01
CA THR A 217 28.28 4.31 -1.69
C THR A 217 27.40 3.87 -0.54
N THR A 218 26.08 3.85 -0.75
CA THR A 218 25.10 3.42 0.26
C THR A 218 23.90 2.80 -0.44
N VAL A 219 23.31 1.79 0.19
CA VAL A 219 22.09 1.12 -0.28
C VAL A 219 21.09 1.05 0.86
N ALA A 220 19.85 1.43 0.62
CA ALA A 220 18.76 1.28 1.56
C ALA A 220 17.54 0.65 0.87
N SER A 221 16.71 -0.07 1.64
CA SER A 221 15.49 -0.72 1.16
C SER A 221 14.23 0.13 1.35
N THR A 222 14.36 1.32 1.94
CA THR A 222 13.30 2.32 2.10
C THR A 222 13.84 3.70 1.75
N LEU A 223 12.93 4.67 1.51
CA LEU A 223 13.31 5.99 1.01
C LEU A 223 13.85 6.92 2.12
N GLU A 224 13.31 6.82 3.34
CA GLU A 224 13.60 7.72 4.45
C GLU A 224 15.10 7.80 4.81
N PRO A 225 15.85 6.67 4.91
CA PRO A 225 17.28 6.73 5.18
C PRO A 225 18.04 7.47 4.08
N LEU A 226 17.65 7.29 2.81
CA LEU A 226 18.31 7.96 1.68
C LEU A 226 18.07 9.47 1.70
N ILE A 227 16.85 9.90 2.05
CA ILE A 227 16.50 11.32 2.23
C ILE A 227 17.36 11.91 3.33
N HIS A 228 17.36 11.25 4.50
CA HIS A 228 18.12 11.73 5.67
C HIS A 228 19.62 11.86 5.38
N LEU A 229 20.22 10.86 4.74
CA LEU A 229 21.64 10.89 4.37
C LEU A 229 21.94 11.99 3.34
N ALA A 230 21.06 12.22 2.37
CA ALA A 230 21.22 13.28 1.39
C ALA A 230 21.14 14.66 2.03
N GLU A 231 20.20 14.91 2.96
CA GLU A 231 20.09 16.15 3.72
C GLU A 231 21.36 16.46 4.53
N ASN A 232 21.97 15.41 5.08
CA ASN A 232 23.20 15.51 5.85
C ASN A 232 24.48 15.57 4.98
N GLY A 233 24.34 15.76 3.68
CA GLY A 233 25.47 16.00 2.77
C GLY A 233 26.37 14.80 2.53
N LEU A 234 25.81 13.56 2.59
CA LEU A 234 26.57 12.33 2.44
C LEU A 234 26.59 11.79 1.00
N GLY A 235 25.79 12.39 0.09
CA GLY A 235 25.76 11.99 -1.29
C GLY A 235 24.54 12.50 -2.05
N ILE A 236 24.42 11.98 -3.29
CA ILE A 236 23.31 12.22 -4.22
C ILE A 236 22.43 10.98 -4.22
N THR A 237 21.11 11.16 -4.28
CA THR A 237 20.17 10.06 -4.43
C THR A 237 19.10 10.39 -5.48
N CYS A 238 18.48 9.36 -6.06
CA CYS A 238 17.39 9.50 -7.03
C CYS A 238 16.14 8.89 -6.44
N LEU A 239 15.13 9.72 -6.15
CA LEU A 239 13.94 9.34 -5.42
C LEU A 239 12.67 9.88 -6.09
N PRO A 240 11.48 9.26 -5.85
CA PRO A 240 10.23 9.79 -6.31
C PRO A 240 10.00 11.23 -5.84
N HIS A 241 9.51 12.10 -6.74
CA HIS A 241 9.29 13.52 -6.43
C HIS A 241 8.45 13.73 -5.17
N PHE A 242 7.36 12.98 -5.03
CA PHE A 242 6.47 13.09 -3.86
C PHE A 242 7.17 12.83 -2.53
N ALA A 243 8.25 12.05 -2.51
CA ALA A 243 9.00 11.76 -1.29
C ALA A 243 9.96 12.90 -0.90
N VAL A 244 10.44 13.68 -1.88
CA VAL A 244 11.44 14.74 -1.66
C VAL A 244 10.89 16.16 -1.83
N ALA A 245 9.65 16.32 -2.29
CA ALA A 245 9.06 17.61 -2.60
C ALA A 245 9.06 18.58 -1.42
N GLN A 246 8.73 18.12 -0.22
CA GLN A 246 8.76 18.94 0.98
C GLN A 246 10.19 19.37 1.32
N HIS A 247 11.16 18.47 1.26
CA HIS A 247 12.57 18.72 1.54
C HIS A 247 13.19 19.71 0.57
N ILE A 248 12.76 19.67 -0.71
CA ILE A 248 13.15 20.65 -1.72
C ILE A 248 12.53 22.02 -1.40
N ASN A 249 11.24 22.07 -1.09
CA ASN A 249 10.55 23.33 -0.74
C ASN A 249 11.13 23.99 0.53
N GLU A 250 11.63 23.19 1.47
CA GLU A 250 12.30 23.67 2.69
C GLU A 250 13.77 24.07 2.45
N GLY A 251 14.29 23.89 1.24
CA GLY A 251 15.69 24.19 0.89
C GLY A 251 16.72 23.23 1.48
N LYS A 252 16.29 22.11 2.08
CA LYS A 252 17.18 21.09 2.63
C LYS A 252 17.83 20.25 1.52
N LEU A 253 17.08 20.03 0.43
CA LEU A 253 17.56 19.36 -0.77
C LEU A 253 17.40 20.27 -1.99
N VAL A 254 18.25 20.07 -2.98
CA VAL A 254 18.17 20.72 -4.31
C VAL A 254 18.05 19.64 -5.35
N SER A 255 17.12 19.84 -6.31
CA SER A 255 17.00 18.99 -7.49
C SER A 255 18.08 19.37 -8.51
N ILE A 256 18.73 18.35 -9.05
CA ILE A 256 19.79 18.49 -10.05
C ILE A 256 19.48 17.59 -11.24
N LEU A 257 20.03 17.91 -12.39
CA LEU A 257 19.86 17.13 -13.63
C LEU A 257 18.39 16.92 -14.04
N ASP A 258 17.52 17.89 -13.78
CA ASP A 258 16.06 17.77 -14.01
C ASP A 258 15.69 17.46 -15.46
N GLY A 259 16.50 17.93 -16.44
CA GLY A 259 16.31 17.63 -17.86
C GLY A 259 16.74 16.22 -18.27
N PHE A 260 17.33 15.44 -17.36
CA PHE A 260 17.91 14.13 -17.66
C PHE A 260 17.18 12.97 -16.99
N THR A 261 15.97 13.18 -16.46
CA THR A 261 15.17 12.12 -15.88
C THR A 261 13.94 11.83 -16.73
N ALA A 262 13.69 10.55 -17.03
CA ALA A 262 12.49 10.08 -17.71
C ALA A 262 11.30 9.95 -16.75
N GLU A 263 10.09 9.71 -17.29
CA GLU A 263 8.95 9.27 -16.48
C GLU A 263 9.27 7.91 -15.85
N ALA A 264 9.03 7.79 -14.53
CA ALA A 264 9.61 6.71 -13.79
C ALA A 264 8.62 5.63 -13.35
N GLY A 265 7.39 5.97 -13.01
CA GLY A 265 6.50 4.96 -12.47
C GLY A 265 5.01 5.31 -12.56
N ILE A 266 4.21 4.26 -12.49
CA ILE A 266 2.75 4.34 -12.49
C ILE A 266 2.25 3.64 -11.23
N PHE A 267 1.45 4.34 -10.43
CA PHE A 267 0.67 3.72 -9.36
C PHE A 267 -0.59 3.09 -9.94
N ARG A 268 -0.87 1.89 -9.48
CA ARG A 268 -2.08 1.14 -9.80
C ARG A 268 -2.72 0.61 -8.53
N VAL A 269 -4.03 0.57 -8.51
CA VAL A 269 -4.78 -0.25 -7.57
C VAL A 269 -5.19 -1.52 -8.29
N LEU A 270 -5.06 -2.65 -7.59
CA LEU A 270 -5.40 -3.98 -8.11
C LEU A 270 -6.34 -4.65 -7.11
N TRP A 271 -7.27 -5.45 -7.63
CA TRP A 271 -8.23 -6.23 -6.84
C TRP A 271 -8.58 -7.52 -7.56
N PRO A 272 -9.05 -8.57 -6.85
CA PRO A 272 -9.42 -9.83 -7.46
C PRO A 272 -10.50 -9.66 -8.55
N THR A 273 -10.33 -10.37 -9.66
CA THR A 273 -11.35 -10.43 -10.71
C THR A 273 -12.60 -11.09 -10.13
N SER A 274 -13.71 -10.35 -10.15
CA SER A 274 -15.02 -10.82 -9.73
C SER A 274 -16.06 -10.40 -10.75
N ARG A 275 -17.08 -11.23 -10.96
CA ARG A 275 -18.23 -10.88 -11.82
C ARG A 275 -18.91 -9.59 -11.34
N TYR A 276 -18.77 -9.30 -10.03
CA TYR A 276 -19.39 -8.15 -9.40
C TYR A 276 -18.44 -7.55 -8.36
N LEU A 277 -18.15 -6.27 -8.51
CA LEU A 277 -17.28 -5.54 -7.62
C LEU A 277 -18.05 -5.10 -6.37
N SER A 278 -17.55 -5.44 -5.19
CA SER A 278 -18.11 -5.00 -3.91
C SER A 278 -18.21 -3.47 -3.84
N PRO A 279 -19.32 -2.89 -3.33
CA PRO A 279 -19.49 -1.44 -3.22
C PRO A 279 -18.33 -0.75 -2.50
N LYS A 280 -17.79 -1.33 -1.41
CA LYS A 280 -16.66 -0.79 -0.65
C LYS A 280 -15.38 -0.70 -1.50
N ILE A 281 -15.10 -1.72 -2.32
CA ILE A 281 -13.92 -1.72 -3.21
C ILE A 281 -14.12 -0.71 -4.34
N ARG A 282 -15.32 -0.63 -4.93
CA ARG A 282 -15.61 0.31 -6.00
C ARG A 282 -15.36 1.75 -5.56
N VAL A 283 -15.98 2.17 -4.45
CA VAL A 283 -15.80 3.56 -3.97
C VAL A 283 -14.37 3.85 -3.56
N PHE A 284 -13.64 2.85 -3.04
CA PHE A 284 -12.23 3.00 -2.74
C PHE A 284 -11.39 3.21 -4.00
N VAL A 285 -11.58 2.35 -5.01
CA VAL A 285 -10.86 2.43 -6.30
C VAL A 285 -11.14 3.77 -7.00
N ASP A 286 -12.40 4.19 -7.04
CA ASP A 286 -12.82 5.45 -7.65
C ASP A 286 -12.22 6.63 -6.88
N PHE A 287 -12.35 6.65 -5.56
CA PHE A 287 -11.83 7.71 -4.72
C PHE A 287 -10.31 7.86 -4.83
N MET A 288 -9.57 6.76 -4.76
CA MET A 288 -8.11 6.80 -4.89
C MET A 288 -7.67 7.27 -6.28
N ALA A 289 -8.36 6.86 -7.35
CA ALA A 289 -8.05 7.34 -8.69
C ALA A 289 -8.26 8.84 -8.86
N ASP A 290 -9.26 9.39 -8.19
CA ASP A 290 -9.62 10.80 -8.30
C ASP A 290 -8.78 11.70 -7.39
N ASN A 291 -8.25 11.16 -6.26
CA ASN A 291 -7.67 11.98 -5.20
C ASN A 291 -6.18 11.78 -4.94
N LEU A 292 -5.56 10.64 -5.33
CA LEU A 292 -4.18 10.32 -4.94
C LEU A 292 -3.16 11.35 -5.44
N PHE A 293 -3.31 11.87 -6.66
CA PHE A 293 -2.38 12.82 -7.26
C PHE A 293 -2.98 14.23 -7.46
N THR A 294 -4.17 14.51 -6.94
CA THR A 294 -4.83 15.81 -7.12
C THR A 294 -4.15 16.90 -6.31
N VAL A 295 -3.54 16.55 -5.18
CA VAL A 295 -2.81 17.49 -4.32
C VAL A 295 -1.57 18.06 -5.02
N GLU A 296 -0.93 17.29 -5.92
CA GLU A 296 0.19 17.79 -6.72
C GLU A 296 -0.26 18.75 -7.84
N ARG A 297 -1.43 18.55 -8.42
CA ARG A 297 -1.96 19.45 -9.48
C ARG A 297 -2.28 20.83 -8.95
N GLY A 298 -2.79 20.96 -7.73
CA GLY A 298 -3.11 22.25 -7.11
C GLY A 298 -1.88 23.09 -6.76
N LYS A 299 -0.71 22.49 -6.49
CA LYS A 299 0.53 23.20 -6.18
C LYS A 299 1.33 23.63 -7.44
N GLN A 300 1.11 22.99 -8.59
CA GLN A 300 1.75 23.37 -9.84
C GLN A 300 1.08 24.57 -10.56
N VAL A 301 -0.16 24.89 -10.20
CA VAL A 301 -0.87 26.05 -10.79
C VAL A 301 -0.45 27.38 -10.14
N GLY A 302 0.13 27.34 -8.93
CA GLY A 302 0.60 28.54 -8.21
C GLY A 302 2.02 29.03 -8.52
N LEU A 303 2.73 28.42 -9.49
CA LEU A 303 4.10 28.81 -9.88
C LEU A 303 4.20 29.36 -11.32
N ARG A 304 3.07 29.82 -11.87
CA ARG A 304 3.05 30.60 -13.11
C ARG A 304 2.31 31.94 -12.86
N GLU A 305 2.95 32.81 -12.12
CA GLU A 305 2.76 34.26 -12.17
C GLU A 305 4.09 34.94 -11.86
#